data_0fe690c8ea7b2660f942087ab5a5d005
#
_entry.id   0fe690c8ea7b2660f942087ab5a5d005
#
_cell.length_a   1.000
_cell.length_b   1.000
_cell.length_c   1.000
_cell.angle_alpha   90.00
_cell.angle_beta   90.00
_cell.angle_gamma   90.00
#
_symmetry.space_group_name_H-M   'P 1'
#
loop_
_entity.id
_entity.type
_entity.pdbx_description
1 polymer ?
#
loop_
_entity_poly.entity_id
_entity_poly.type
_entity_poly.pdbx_seq_one_letter_code
_entity_poly.pdbx_strand_id
1 'polypeptide(L)'
;MSSRFYPVLLVLVLAALACASPFSDQQSQPQAAPAVPSATPFIAESYPTAAADSISPNQVVSGIDVRVERAWQDGKQVYADVCYTLPDASDWTIWNASLKYADVVLQEYGATLLSSQEPTGDGQPGLRCDTLEFYVPPDANLSVVTVSIEAIASFPRQEDYCLIYMPKIQQAFTERGVAITLACNDVNGVATMQIVSKPETMSQEEAEQLVYSDEFFTIKGPWEFTFNLAQ
;
A
#
# COMPACT_ATOMS: atom_id res chain seq x y z
N MET A 1 -12.37 59.41 -21.11
CA MET A 1 -12.78 58.90 -22.41
C MET A 1 -13.18 57.45 -22.32
N SER A 2 -14.46 57.26 -22.53
CA SER A 2 -15.23 56.05 -22.92
C SER A 2 -15.09 54.78 -22.11
N SER A 3 -15.98 54.69 -21.15
CA SER A 3 -16.56 53.49 -20.56
C SER A 3 -17.32 52.68 -21.62
N ARG A 4 -17.12 51.35 -21.65
CA ARG A 4 -18.08 50.40 -22.27
C ARG A 4 -18.45 49.31 -21.27
N PHE A 5 -19.62 49.48 -20.69
CA PHE A 5 -20.34 48.44 -19.96
C PHE A 5 -20.96 47.46 -20.98
N TYR A 6 -20.76 46.16 -20.79
CA TYR A 6 -21.57 45.12 -21.39
C TYR A 6 -22.43 44.48 -20.29
N PRO A 7 -23.77 44.48 -20.45
CA PRO A 7 -24.63 43.70 -19.58
C PRO A 7 -24.70 42.24 -20.07
N VAL A 8 -24.29 41.31 -19.22
CA VAL A 8 -24.52 39.88 -19.46
C VAL A 8 -25.93 39.57 -19.00
N LEU A 9 -26.74 39.15 -19.94
CA LEU A 9 -28.14 38.72 -19.77
C LEU A 9 -28.18 37.37 -19.05
N LEU A 10 -28.80 37.36 -17.87
CA LEU A 10 -29.07 36.18 -17.08
C LEU A 10 -30.34 35.50 -17.59
N VAL A 11 -30.23 34.36 -18.27
CA VAL A 11 -31.37 33.53 -18.67
C VAL A 11 -31.51 32.41 -17.65
N LEU A 12 -32.48 32.56 -16.76
CA LEU A 12 -32.95 31.56 -15.81
C LEU A 12 -34.05 30.71 -16.52
N VAL A 13 -33.74 29.49 -16.86
CA VAL A 13 -34.76 28.51 -17.32
C VAL A 13 -35.09 27.58 -16.16
N LEU A 14 -36.24 27.82 -15.53
CA LEU A 14 -36.90 26.93 -14.57
C LEU A 14 -37.67 25.86 -15.38
N ALA A 15 -37.22 24.62 -15.36
CA ALA A 15 -38.02 23.49 -15.81
C ALA A 15 -38.47 22.70 -14.56
N ALA A 16 -39.67 22.99 -14.10
CA ALA A 16 -40.38 22.17 -13.13
C ALA A 16 -41.12 21.03 -13.89
N LEU A 17 -40.67 19.81 -13.79
CA LEU A 17 -41.40 18.61 -14.19
C LEU A 17 -41.91 17.91 -12.94
N ALA A 18 -43.19 18.16 -12.67
CA ALA A 18 -43.98 17.39 -11.73
C ALA A 18 -44.43 16.07 -12.43
N CYS A 19 -43.88 14.95 -12.03
CA CYS A 19 -44.45 13.62 -12.35
C CYS A 19 -45.41 13.21 -11.24
N ALA A 20 -46.69 13.42 -11.46
CA ALA A 20 -47.74 12.77 -10.70
C ALA A 20 -47.92 11.32 -11.18
N SER A 21 -47.60 10.37 -10.35
CA SER A 21 -47.90 8.95 -10.59
C SER A 21 -49.28 8.63 -10.03
N PRO A 22 -50.19 8.00 -10.80
CA PRO A 22 -51.45 7.53 -10.27
C PRO A 22 -51.20 6.28 -9.39
N PHE A 23 -51.75 6.34 -8.18
CA PHE A 23 -51.88 5.18 -7.30
C PHE A 23 -52.81 4.15 -7.99
N SER A 24 -52.23 3.04 -8.38
CA SER A 24 -53.01 1.83 -8.75
C SER A 24 -53.02 0.91 -7.54
N ASP A 25 -54.15 0.72 -6.95
CA ASP A 25 -54.44 -0.36 -6.00
C ASP A 25 -54.21 -1.69 -6.71
N GLN A 26 -53.04 -2.29 -6.51
CA GLN A 26 -52.75 -3.63 -6.98
C GLN A 26 -52.91 -4.60 -5.82
N GLN A 27 -54.02 -5.33 -5.84
CA GLN A 27 -54.33 -6.44 -4.96
C GLN A 27 -53.13 -7.36 -4.76
N SER A 28 -52.79 -7.58 -3.50
CA SER A 28 -51.72 -8.49 -3.07
C SER A 28 -52.04 -9.93 -3.43
N GLN A 29 -51.52 -10.39 -4.54
CA GLN A 29 -51.48 -11.81 -4.90
C GLN A 29 -50.28 -12.42 -4.14
N PRO A 30 -50.41 -13.57 -3.45
CA PRO A 30 -49.29 -14.20 -2.79
C PRO A 30 -48.26 -14.61 -3.83
N GLN A 31 -47.18 -13.87 -3.91
CA GLN A 31 -46.04 -14.17 -4.77
C GLN A 31 -45.29 -15.35 -4.16
N ALA A 32 -45.30 -16.49 -4.88
CA ALA A 32 -44.46 -17.62 -4.52
C ALA A 32 -43.01 -17.16 -4.36
N ALA A 33 -42.39 -17.50 -3.23
CA ALA A 33 -41.02 -17.18 -2.97
C ALA A 33 -40.13 -17.67 -4.13
N PRO A 34 -39.25 -16.82 -4.65
CA PRO A 34 -38.30 -17.25 -5.68
C PRO A 34 -37.43 -18.38 -5.09
N ALA A 35 -37.37 -19.51 -5.83
CA ALA A 35 -36.49 -20.61 -5.50
C ALA A 35 -35.06 -20.06 -5.33
N VAL A 36 -34.51 -20.21 -4.14
CA VAL A 36 -33.11 -19.89 -3.86
C VAL A 36 -32.27 -20.73 -4.82
N PRO A 37 -31.44 -20.12 -5.69
CA PRO A 37 -30.55 -20.90 -6.53
C PRO A 37 -29.68 -21.74 -5.62
N SER A 38 -29.71 -23.07 -5.81
CA SER A 38 -28.87 -24.01 -5.12
C SER A 38 -27.41 -23.56 -5.34
N ALA A 39 -26.74 -23.18 -4.28
CA ALA A 39 -25.34 -22.81 -4.36
C ALA A 39 -24.59 -23.98 -4.98
N THR A 40 -24.08 -23.79 -6.19
CA THR A 40 -23.14 -24.71 -6.82
C THR A 40 -22.00 -24.83 -5.83
N PRO A 41 -21.59 -26.04 -5.41
CA PRO A 41 -20.44 -26.15 -4.50
C PRO A 41 -19.26 -25.51 -5.22
N PHE A 42 -18.69 -24.48 -4.59
CA PHE A 42 -17.43 -23.90 -4.99
C PHE A 42 -16.43 -25.08 -4.92
N ILE A 43 -16.03 -25.58 -6.09
CA ILE A 43 -14.92 -26.51 -6.16
C ILE A 43 -13.72 -25.64 -5.77
N ALA A 44 -13.28 -25.75 -4.52
CA ALA A 44 -12.02 -25.21 -4.11
C ALA A 44 -10.98 -25.86 -5.05
N GLU A 45 -10.46 -25.10 -6.00
CA GLU A 45 -9.31 -25.50 -6.76
C GLU A 45 -8.27 -25.90 -5.70
N SER A 46 -7.91 -27.17 -5.70
CA SER A 46 -6.83 -27.67 -4.87
C SER A 46 -5.56 -27.06 -5.43
N TYR A 47 -5.14 -25.93 -4.86
CA TYR A 47 -3.81 -25.39 -5.11
C TYR A 47 -2.80 -26.50 -4.79
N PRO A 48 -1.80 -26.70 -5.65
CA PRO A 48 -0.77 -27.69 -5.37
C PRO A 48 -0.17 -27.37 -4.00
N THR A 49 -0.32 -28.29 -3.07
CA THR A 49 0.27 -28.18 -1.75
C THR A 49 1.76 -28.45 -1.94
N ALA A 50 2.53 -27.41 -2.26
CA ALA A 50 3.96 -27.50 -2.15
C ALA A 50 4.26 -27.67 -0.65
N ALA A 51 4.70 -28.86 -0.27
CA ALA A 51 5.26 -29.08 1.05
C ALA A 51 6.57 -28.27 1.12
N ALA A 52 6.49 -27.04 1.60
CA ALA A 52 7.66 -26.29 1.97
C ALA A 52 8.22 -26.90 3.27
N ASP A 53 9.14 -27.83 3.14
CA ASP A 53 9.98 -28.23 4.26
C ASP A 53 10.86 -27.03 4.64
N SER A 54 10.62 -26.55 5.86
CA SER A 54 11.30 -25.46 6.54
C SER A 54 11.25 -24.07 5.88
N ILE A 55 10.12 -23.40 6.07
CA ILE A 55 10.09 -21.92 5.98
C ILE A 55 11.05 -21.40 7.06
N SER A 56 12.01 -20.57 6.64
CA SER A 56 12.89 -19.87 7.58
C SER A 56 12.05 -19.14 8.64
N PRO A 57 12.51 -19.10 9.90
CA PRO A 57 11.79 -18.38 10.94
C PRO A 57 11.63 -16.91 10.52
N ASN A 58 10.62 -16.24 11.08
CA ASN A 58 10.46 -14.81 10.94
C ASN A 58 11.78 -14.08 11.24
N GLN A 59 12.00 -12.98 10.54
CA GLN A 59 13.19 -12.14 10.72
C GLN A 59 12.76 -10.74 11.14
N VAL A 60 13.45 -10.21 12.16
CA VAL A 60 13.24 -8.83 12.63
C VAL A 60 14.46 -7.99 12.26
N VAL A 61 14.26 -7.04 11.36
CA VAL A 61 15.29 -6.06 10.97
C VAL A 61 14.69 -4.68 11.07
N SER A 62 15.40 -3.74 11.65
CA SER A 62 14.94 -2.35 11.84
C SER A 62 13.56 -2.24 12.52
N GLY A 63 13.23 -3.20 13.41
CA GLY A 63 11.96 -3.22 14.13
C GLY A 63 10.77 -3.80 13.36
N ILE A 64 10.95 -4.24 12.12
CA ILE A 64 9.93 -4.87 11.29
C ILE A 64 10.11 -6.38 11.33
N ASP A 65 9.07 -7.07 11.74
CA ASP A 65 8.98 -8.54 11.69
C ASP A 65 8.43 -8.93 10.31
N VAL A 66 9.22 -9.68 9.56
CA VAL A 66 8.86 -10.21 8.23
C VAL A 66 8.90 -11.73 8.27
N ARG A 67 7.92 -12.37 7.66
CA ARG A 67 7.84 -13.82 7.51
C ARG A 67 7.30 -14.21 6.15
N VAL A 68 7.74 -15.34 5.64
CA VAL A 68 7.16 -15.99 4.47
C VAL A 68 6.22 -17.08 4.95
N GLU A 69 4.93 -16.95 4.70
CA GLU A 69 3.90 -17.93 5.10
C GLU A 69 3.91 -19.14 4.17
N ARG A 70 4.16 -18.91 2.89
CA ARG A 70 4.14 -19.93 1.86
C ARG A 70 5.00 -19.52 0.68
N ALA A 71 5.67 -20.51 0.05
CA ALA A 71 6.33 -20.32 -1.22
C ALA A 71 6.05 -21.52 -2.13
N TRP A 72 5.82 -21.30 -3.42
CA TRP A 72 5.53 -22.36 -4.38
C TRP A 72 5.92 -21.94 -5.81
N GLN A 73 6.00 -22.93 -6.68
CA GLN A 73 6.17 -22.73 -8.10
C GLN A 73 4.89 -23.12 -8.83
N ASP A 74 4.51 -22.34 -9.83
CA ASP A 74 3.48 -22.70 -10.80
C ASP A 74 3.98 -22.35 -12.21
N GLY A 75 4.24 -23.36 -13.00
CA GLY A 75 4.81 -23.21 -14.35
C GLY A 75 6.14 -22.45 -14.34
N LYS A 76 6.13 -21.23 -14.89
CA LYS A 76 7.29 -20.35 -14.99
C LYS A 76 7.34 -19.26 -13.91
N GLN A 77 6.55 -19.39 -12.89
CA GLN A 77 6.44 -18.39 -11.83
C GLN A 77 6.75 -19.02 -10.49
N VAL A 78 7.52 -18.28 -9.70
CA VAL A 78 7.75 -18.54 -8.27
C VAL A 78 6.99 -17.51 -7.49
N TYR A 79 6.20 -17.98 -6.53
CA TYR A 79 5.39 -17.16 -5.65
C TYR A 79 5.89 -17.26 -4.22
N ALA A 80 5.74 -16.17 -3.48
CA ALA A 80 5.97 -16.14 -2.05
C ALA A 80 4.93 -15.25 -1.36
N ASP A 81 4.15 -15.82 -0.42
CA ASP A 81 3.27 -15.06 0.45
C ASP A 81 4.09 -14.51 1.61
N VAL A 82 4.28 -13.20 1.63
CA VAL A 82 5.11 -12.48 2.58
C VAL A 82 4.23 -11.63 3.48
N CYS A 83 4.34 -11.80 4.78
CA CYS A 83 3.65 -10.98 5.77
C CYS A 83 4.65 -10.17 6.58
N TYR A 84 4.32 -8.91 6.89
CA TYR A 84 5.18 -8.03 7.68
C TYR A 84 4.38 -7.09 8.56
N THR A 85 4.98 -6.71 9.70
CA THR A 85 4.39 -5.74 10.60
C THR A 85 4.50 -4.33 10.02
N LEU A 86 3.42 -3.54 10.18
CA LEU A 86 3.39 -2.16 9.73
C LEU A 86 3.98 -1.24 10.80
N PRO A 87 4.87 -0.31 10.42
CA PRO A 87 5.45 0.67 11.35
C PRO A 87 4.43 1.65 11.92
N ASP A 88 3.43 1.98 11.13
CA ASP A 88 2.33 2.90 11.44
C ASP A 88 1.15 2.68 10.48
N ALA A 89 0.13 3.56 10.53
CA ALA A 89 -1.08 3.46 9.72
C ALA A 89 -0.93 3.95 8.26
N SER A 90 0.29 4.27 7.82
CA SER A 90 0.54 4.64 6.42
C SER A 90 0.45 3.42 5.51
N ASP A 91 0.30 3.66 4.22
CA ASP A 91 0.27 2.60 3.19
C ASP A 91 1.70 2.12 2.87
N TRP A 92 2.19 1.17 3.66
CA TRP A 92 3.49 0.53 3.47
C TRP A 92 3.39 -0.62 2.49
N THR A 93 4.38 -0.76 1.61
CA THR A 93 4.47 -1.86 0.64
C THR A 93 5.91 -2.35 0.51
N ILE A 94 6.09 -3.58 0.01
CA ILE A 94 7.41 -4.07 -0.40
C ILE A 94 7.86 -3.23 -1.59
N TRP A 95 8.99 -2.53 -1.41
CA TRP A 95 9.53 -1.60 -2.42
C TRP A 95 10.63 -2.21 -3.25
N ASN A 96 11.42 -3.11 -2.67
CA ASN A 96 12.48 -3.79 -3.36
C ASN A 96 12.58 -5.24 -2.85
N ALA A 97 12.46 -6.18 -3.77
CA ALA A 97 12.62 -7.60 -3.49
C ALA A 97 13.34 -8.30 -4.64
N SER A 98 13.96 -9.42 -4.35
CA SER A 98 14.63 -10.24 -5.34
C SER A 98 14.45 -11.73 -5.06
N LEU A 99 14.53 -12.55 -6.12
CA LEU A 99 14.63 -13.99 -6.05
C LEU A 99 16.01 -14.42 -6.52
N LYS A 100 16.73 -15.14 -5.68
CA LYS A 100 18.02 -15.75 -6.01
C LYS A 100 17.85 -17.27 -6.15
N TYR A 101 18.35 -17.85 -7.23
CA TYR A 101 18.49 -19.28 -7.43
C TYR A 101 19.79 -19.57 -8.20
N ALA A 102 20.51 -20.61 -7.81
CA ALA A 102 21.88 -20.84 -8.29
C ALA A 102 22.70 -19.54 -8.25
N ASP A 103 23.22 -19.09 -9.40
CA ASP A 103 24.00 -17.85 -9.54
C ASP A 103 23.20 -16.70 -10.17
N VAL A 104 21.87 -16.85 -10.28
CA VAL A 104 20.97 -15.84 -10.87
C VAL A 104 20.25 -15.07 -9.79
N VAL A 105 20.14 -13.75 -9.97
CA VAL A 105 19.32 -12.87 -9.15
C VAL A 105 18.32 -12.16 -10.05
N LEU A 106 17.03 -12.35 -9.77
CA LEU A 106 15.92 -11.66 -10.41
C LEU A 106 15.46 -10.51 -9.51
N GLN A 107 15.45 -9.30 -10.05
CA GLN A 107 14.96 -8.10 -9.36
C GLN A 107 13.58 -7.65 -9.84
N GLU A 108 13.12 -8.20 -10.97
CA GLU A 108 11.76 -7.96 -11.45
C GLU A 108 10.78 -8.88 -10.73
N TYR A 109 9.77 -8.29 -10.10
CA TYR A 109 8.71 -9.01 -9.42
C TYR A 109 7.37 -8.27 -9.54
N GLY A 110 6.28 -9.02 -9.47
CA GLY A 110 4.94 -8.52 -9.19
C GLY A 110 4.65 -8.60 -7.71
N ALA A 111 3.78 -7.73 -7.21
CA ALA A 111 3.26 -7.81 -5.84
C ALA A 111 1.75 -7.65 -5.86
N THR A 112 1.04 -8.57 -5.21
CA THR A 112 -0.41 -8.53 -5.07
C THR A 112 -0.79 -8.56 -3.60
N LEU A 113 -1.59 -7.58 -3.16
CA LEU A 113 -2.07 -7.51 -1.78
C LEU A 113 -2.98 -8.71 -1.47
N LEU A 114 -2.64 -9.47 -0.43
CA LEU A 114 -3.48 -10.55 0.11
C LEU A 114 -4.39 -10.03 1.23
N SER A 115 -3.80 -9.33 2.20
CA SER A 115 -4.53 -8.77 3.33
C SER A 115 -3.78 -7.60 3.94
N SER A 116 -4.52 -6.70 4.57
CA SER A 116 -3.96 -5.60 5.35
C SER A 116 -4.84 -5.35 6.57
N GLN A 117 -4.20 -5.19 7.72
CA GLN A 117 -4.81 -4.82 8.98
C GLN A 117 -4.04 -3.64 9.55
N GLU A 118 -4.70 -2.52 9.75
CA GLU A 118 -4.09 -1.33 10.34
C GLU A 118 -3.70 -1.57 11.81
N PRO A 119 -2.70 -0.81 12.33
CA PRO A 119 -2.39 -0.81 13.75
C PRO A 119 -3.60 -0.41 14.58
N THR A 120 -3.84 -1.09 15.68
CA THR A 120 -4.95 -0.78 16.58
C THR A 120 -4.53 0.15 17.71
N GLY A 121 -5.47 0.92 18.22
CA GLY A 121 -5.20 1.92 19.28
C GLY A 121 -4.77 1.31 20.63
N ASP A 122 -4.84 -0.01 20.78
CA ASP A 122 -4.36 -0.76 21.95
C ASP A 122 -2.88 -1.16 21.86
N GLY A 123 -2.18 -0.69 20.82
CA GLY A 123 -0.75 -0.93 20.61
C GLY A 123 -0.42 -2.21 19.85
N GLN A 124 -1.41 -2.88 19.26
CA GLN A 124 -1.13 -3.98 18.36
C GLN A 124 -0.59 -3.43 17.04
N PRO A 125 0.56 -3.93 16.54
CA PRO A 125 1.08 -3.52 15.25
C PRO A 125 0.12 -3.93 14.14
N GLY A 126 0.04 -3.13 13.10
CA GLY A 126 -0.63 -3.52 11.87
C GLY A 126 0.11 -4.68 11.21
N LEU A 127 -0.57 -5.37 10.32
CA LEU A 127 -0.02 -6.48 9.55
C LEU A 127 -0.43 -6.32 8.10
N ARG A 128 0.51 -6.50 7.18
CA ARG A 128 0.24 -6.60 5.76
C ARG A 128 0.84 -7.88 5.21
N CYS A 129 0.10 -8.52 4.29
CA CYS A 129 0.56 -9.68 3.55
C CYS A 129 0.41 -9.41 2.05
N ASP A 130 1.46 -9.64 1.30
CA ASP A 130 1.50 -9.54 -0.15
C ASP A 130 1.99 -10.87 -0.75
N THR A 131 1.47 -11.26 -1.91
CA THR A 131 2.08 -12.31 -2.74
C THR A 131 3.09 -11.66 -3.67
N LEU A 132 4.35 -12.07 -3.56
CA LEU A 132 5.38 -11.76 -4.54
C LEU A 132 5.37 -12.80 -5.65
N GLU A 133 5.56 -12.35 -6.89
CA GLU A 133 5.58 -13.18 -8.10
C GLU A 133 6.83 -12.89 -8.90
N PHE A 134 7.64 -13.92 -9.15
CA PHE A 134 8.88 -13.83 -9.92
C PHE A 134 8.78 -14.70 -11.17
N TYR A 135 9.14 -14.15 -12.30
CA TYR A 135 9.16 -14.86 -13.57
C TYR A 135 10.50 -15.56 -13.76
N VAL A 136 10.50 -16.89 -13.89
CA VAL A 136 11.72 -17.69 -14.02
C VAL A 136 11.78 -18.38 -15.39
N PRO A 137 12.99 -18.60 -15.97
CA PRO A 137 13.14 -19.41 -17.17
C PRO A 137 12.66 -20.85 -16.94
N PRO A 138 12.17 -21.55 -18.00
CA PRO A 138 11.60 -22.89 -17.86
C PRO A 138 12.63 -23.96 -17.45
N ASP A 139 13.91 -23.68 -17.63
CA ASP A 139 15.04 -24.55 -17.30
C ASP A 139 15.77 -24.12 -15.99
N ALA A 140 15.16 -23.21 -15.22
CA ALA A 140 15.73 -22.74 -13.97
C ALA A 140 15.81 -23.88 -12.94
N ASN A 141 16.98 -24.03 -12.30
CA ASN A 141 17.12 -24.93 -11.17
C ASN A 141 16.63 -24.22 -9.89
N LEU A 142 15.42 -24.54 -9.49
CA LEU A 142 14.74 -23.95 -8.34
C LEU A 142 14.77 -24.86 -7.09
N SER A 143 15.66 -25.86 -7.04
CA SER A 143 15.76 -26.76 -5.89
C SER A 143 16.01 -26.02 -4.58
N VAL A 144 16.79 -24.93 -4.65
CA VAL A 144 17.01 -23.99 -3.53
C VAL A 144 16.84 -22.58 -4.06
N VAL A 145 15.95 -21.82 -3.45
CA VAL A 145 15.72 -20.42 -3.78
C VAL A 145 15.78 -19.56 -2.53
N THR A 146 16.18 -18.31 -2.69
CA THR A 146 16.17 -17.30 -1.64
C THR A 146 15.35 -16.11 -2.12
N VAL A 147 14.32 -15.75 -1.38
CA VAL A 147 13.63 -14.46 -1.50
C VAL A 147 14.29 -13.48 -0.56
N SER A 148 14.73 -12.36 -1.08
CA SER A 148 15.28 -11.24 -0.32
C SER A 148 14.36 -10.04 -0.46
N ILE A 149 13.98 -9.43 0.66
CA ILE A 149 13.23 -8.17 0.72
C ILE A 149 14.23 -7.11 1.18
N GLU A 150 14.60 -6.23 0.27
CA GLU A 150 15.63 -5.23 0.51
C GLU A 150 15.10 -3.99 1.23
N ALA A 151 13.81 -3.67 0.97
CA ALA A 151 13.16 -2.52 1.57
C ALA A 151 11.63 -2.64 1.54
N ILE A 152 11.01 -2.04 2.54
CA ILE A 152 9.61 -1.62 2.49
C ILE A 152 9.55 -0.10 2.45
N ALA A 153 8.60 0.46 1.72
CA ALA A 153 8.43 1.90 1.61
C ALA A 153 6.97 2.30 1.79
N SER A 154 6.77 3.49 2.32
CA SER A 154 5.46 4.11 2.39
C SER A 154 5.29 5.13 1.27
N PHE A 155 4.10 5.14 0.69
CA PHE A 155 3.65 6.16 -0.25
C PHE A 155 2.59 7.01 0.43
N PRO A 156 3.00 8.07 1.18
CA PRO A 156 2.07 8.85 1.98
C PRO A 156 1.00 9.50 1.12
N ARG A 157 -0.24 9.42 1.56
CA ARG A 157 -1.31 10.24 1.04
C ARG A 157 -1.11 11.68 1.54
N GLN A 158 -1.78 12.64 0.94
CA GLN A 158 -1.61 14.06 1.28
C GLN A 158 -1.83 14.34 2.79
N GLU A 159 -2.84 13.70 3.38
CA GLU A 159 -3.15 13.83 4.80
C GLU A 159 -2.09 13.24 5.73
N ASP A 160 -1.41 12.17 5.29
CA ASP A 160 -0.41 11.46 6.08
C ASP A 160 0.82 12.33 6.38
N TYR A 161 1.18 13.24 5.46
CA TYR A 161 2.31 14.15 5.67
C TYR A 161 2.14 14.99 6.94
N CYS A 162 0.94 15.46 7.21
CA CYS A 162 0.66 16.27 8.40
C CYS A 162 0.43 15.43 9.66
N LEU A 163 -0.27 14.31 9.53
CA LEU A 163 -0.70 13.53 10.67
C LEU A 163 0.38 12.59 11.20
N ILE A 164 1.17 12.01 10.29
CA ILE A 164 2.11 10.93 10.60
C ILE A 164 3.56 11.41 10.44
N TYR A 165 3.90 11.98 9.29
CA TYR A 165 5.30 12.23 8.92
C TYR A 165 5.86 13.52 9.52
N MET A 166 5.13 14.62 9.52
CA MET A 166 5.63 15.88 10.07
C MET A 166 6.13 15.74 11.51
N PRO A 167 5.38 15.11 12.45
CA PRO A 167 5.88 14.92 13.81
C PRO A 167 7.17 14.10 13.87
N LYS A 168 7.27 13.03 13.10
CA LYS A 168 8.47 12.17 13.04
C LYS A 168 9.68 12.92 12.50
N ILE A 169 9.52 13.62 11.37
CA ILE A 169 10.58 14.40 10.73
C ILE A 169 11.05 15.51 11.67
N GLN A 170 10.11 16.25 12.28
CA GLN A 170 10.44 17.32 13.21
C GLN A 170 11.18 16.81 14.44
N GLN A 171 10.79 15.66 14.97
CA GLN A 171 11.49 15.02 16.08
C GLN A 171 12.93 14.64 15.66
N ALA A 172 13.09 13.96 14.51
CA ALA A 172 14.39 13.57 14.00
C ALA A 172 15.33 14.76 13.77
N PHE A 173 14.80 15.87 13.24
CA PHE A 173 15.57 17.11 13.07
C PHE A 173 15.98 17.71 14.42
N THR A 174 15.09 17.71 15.40
CA THR A 174 15.41 18.18 16.74
C THR A 174 16.52 17.36 17.38
N GLU A 175 16.44 16.04 17.30
CA GLU A 175 17.44 15.11 17.85
C GLU A 175 18.82 15.26 17.19
N ARG A 176 18.84 15.60 15.89
CA ARG A 176 20.09 15.81 15.10
C ARG A 176 20.60 17.25 15.15
N GLY A 177 19.90 18.16 15.79
CA GLY A 177 20.25 19.58 15.83
C GLY A 177 20.08 20.29 14.47
N VAL A 178 19.24 19.77 13.59
CA VAL A 178 18.91 20.38 12.30
C VAL A 178 17.85 21.46 12.54
N ALA A 179 18.17 22.72 12.26
CA ALA A 179 17.32 23.87 12.53
C ALA A 179 16.29 24.10 11.40
N ILE A 180 15.52 23.08 11.06
CA ILE A 180 14.37 23.18 10.16
C ILE A 180 13.09 23.06 11.01
N THR A 181 12.14 23.94 10.77
CA THR A 181 10.81 23.89 11.40
C THR A 181 9.75 23.62 10.36
N LEU A 182 8.91 22.63 10.65
CA LEU A 182 7.79 22.23 9.80
C LEU A 182 6.47 22.69 10.43
N ALA A 183 5.50 23.01 9.61
CA ALA A 183 4.12 23.24 10.03
C ALA A 183 3.13 22.71 8.99
N CYS A 184 1.92 22.40 9.45
CA CYS A 184 0.81 22.06 8.58
C CYS A 184 -0.12 23.26 8.43
N ASN A 185 -0.35 23.66 7.21
CA ASN A 185 -1.27 24.73 6.86
C ASN A 185 -2.38 24.19 5.95
N ASP A 186 -3.57 24.73 6.12
CA ASP A 186 -4.66 24.48 5.19
C ASP A 186 -4.43 25.27 3.91
N VAL A 187 -4.35 24.56 2.79
CA VAL A 187 -4.26 25.16 1.46
C VAL A 187 -5.46 24.66 0.66
N ASN A 188 -6.47 25.49 0.48
CA ASN A 188 -7.71 25.14 -0.24
C ASN A 188 -8.47 23.92 0.36
N GLY A 189 -8.51 23.80 1.68
CA GLY A 189 -9.17 22.67 2.36
C GLY A 189 -8.31 21.39 2.46
N VAL A 190 -7.03 21.48 2.09
CA VAL A 190 -6.10 20.35 2.18
C VAL A 190 -4.96 20.70 3.12
N ALA A 191 -4.78 19.87 4.16
CA ALA A 191 -3.65 20.01 5.08
C ALA A 191 -2.34 19.72 4.32
N THR A 192 -1.45 20.70 4.30
CA THR A 192 -0.19 20.63 3.54
C THR A 192 0.98 20.91 4.48
N MET A 193 1.95 20.01 4.51
CA MET A 193 3.20 20.19 5.25
C MET A 193 4.08 21.22 4.54
N GLN A 194 4.61 22.17 5.29
CA GLN A 194 5.46 23.24 4.78
C GLN A 194 6.67 23.47 5.66
N ILE A 195 7.79 23.86 5.05
CA ILE A 195 8.97 24.37 5.74
C ILE A 195 8.73 25.84 6.10
N VAL A 196 8.58 26.13 7.39
CA VAL A 196 8.32 27.51 7.86
C VAL A 196 9.58 28.24 8.27
N SER A 197 10.63 27.50 8.65
CA SER A 197 11.97 28.09 8.87
C SER A 197 13.07 27.10 8.57
N LYS A 198 14.22 27.62 8.17
CA LYS A 198 15.44 26.88 7.90
C LYS A 198 16.67 27.79 8.14
N PRO A 199 17.88 27.24 8.29
CA PRO A 199 19.10 28.06 8.36
C PRO A 199 19.26 28.95 7.13
N GLU A 200 19.76 30.16 7.31
CA GLU A 200 20.03 31.08 6.19
C GLU A 200 21.05 30.54 5.19
N THR A 201 21.97 29.67 5.68
CA THR A 201 23.00 29.02 4.84
C THR A 201 22.46 27.86 4.01
N MET A 202 21.25 27.42 4.23
CA MET A 202 20.61 26.28 3.57
C MET A 202 19.65 26.81 2.49
N SER A 203 19.73 26.29 1.28
CA SER A 203 18.78 26.60 0.22
C SER A 203 17.41 25.96 0.50
N GLN A 204 16.39 26.38 -0.21
CA GLN A 204 15.06 25.76 -0.13
C GLN A 204 15.11 24.31 -0.63
N GLU A 205 15.82 24.07 -1.71
CA GLU A 205 15.96 22.75 -2.31
C GLU A 205 16.68 21.76 -1.35
N GLU A 206 17.75 22.21 -0.70
CA GLU A 206 18.45 21.39 0.31
C GLU A 206 17.53 21.05 1.49
N ALA A 207 16.74 21.99 1.96
CA ALA A 207 15.77 21.74 3.03
C ALA A 207 14.68 20.75 2.60
N GLU A 208 14.17 20.87 1.39
CA GLU A 208 13.18 19.92 0.83
C GLU A 208 13.78 18.53 0.65
N GLN A 209 15.02 18.39 0.17
CA GLN A 209 15.71 17.11 0.07
C GLN A 209 15.87 16.43 1.43
N LEU A 210 16.10 17.18 2.49
CA LEU A 210 16.17 16.63 3.85
C LEU A 210 14.79 16.20 4.35
N VAL A 211 13.76 17.02 4.15
CA VAL A 211 12.39 16.74 4.60
C VAL A 211 11.78 15.53 3.89
N TYR A 212 12.04 15.39 2.60
CA TYR A 212 11.53 14.31 1.77
C TYR A 212 12.56 13.21 1.49
N SER A 213 13.55 13.06 2.39
CA SER A 213 14.54 12.01 2.22
C SER A 213 13.95 10.62 2.46
N ASP A 214 14.44 9.63 1.72
CA ASP A 214 13.97 8.24 1.79
C ASP A 214 13.99 7.66 3.21
N GLU A 215 14.86 8.19 4.08
CA GLU A 215 14.98 7.69 5.46
C GLU A 215 13.69 7.80 6.29
N PHE A 216 12.78 8.69 5.92
CA PHE A 216 11.50 8.85 6.62
C PHE A 216 10.40 7.97 6.04
N PHE A 217 10.59 7.48 4.82
CA PHE A 217 9.58 6.77 4.04
C PHE A 217 9.98 5.35 3.67
N THR A 218 11.21 4.93 4.01
CA THR A 218 11.75 3.62 3.65
C THR A 218 12.42 2.97 4.84
N ILE A 219 12.11 1.71 5.07
CA ILE A 219 12.80 0.87 6.06
C ILE A 219 13.59 -0.19 5.30
N LYS A 220 14.90 -0.22 5.55
CA LYS A 220 15.82 -1.11 4.85
C LYS A 220 15.98 -2.42 5.59
N GLY A 221 15.97 -3.53 4.79
CA GLY A 221 16.33 -4.88 5.17
C GLY A 221 17.85 -5.10 5.15
N PRO A 222 18.36 -6.24 4.67
CA PRO A 222 17.55 -7.29 4.03
C PRO A 222 16.85 -8.23 5.02
N TRP A 223 15.72 -8.79 4.57
CA TRP A 223 15.09 -9.98 5.14
C TRP A 223 15.22 -11.10 4.12
N GLU A 224 15.96 -12.15 4.44
CA GLU A 224 16.32 -13.21 3.49
C GLU A 224 15.72 -14.56 3.92
N PHE A 225 14.95 -15.19 3.04
CA PHE A 225 14.28 -16.45 3.29
C PHE A 225 14.69 -17.48 2.26
N THR A 226 15.32 -18.56 2.70
CA THR A 226 15.75 -19.65 1.84
C THR A 226 14.87 -20.87 2.04
N PHE A 227 14.42 -21.44 0.95
CA PHE A 227 13.56 -22.63 0.97
C PHE A 227 13.80 -23.53 -0.24
N ASN A 228 13.40 -24.79 -0.09
CA ASN A 228 13.41 -25.77 -1.18
C ASN A 228 12.04 -25.74 -1.84
N LEU A 229 11.99 -25.46 -3.16
CA LEU A 229 10.77 -25.68 -3.92
C LEU A 229 10.75 -27.14 -4.36
N ALA A 230 9.76 -27.92 -3.90
CA ALA A 230 9.53 -29.26 -4.41
C ALA A 230 9.15 -29.16 -5.90
N GLN A 231 9.86 -29.92 -6.74
CA GLN A 231 9.52 -30.08 -8.15
C GLN A 231 8.37 -31.06 -8.31
#